data_4532e612ee83891e52eb86ae8348e668
#
_entry.id   4532e612ee83891e52eb86ae8348e668
#
_cell.length_a   1.000
_cell.length_b   1.000
_cell.length_c   1.000
_cell.angle_alpha   90.00
_cell.angle_beta   90.00
_cell.angle_gamma   90.00
#
_symmetry.space_group_name_H-M   'P 1'
#
loop_
_entity.id
_entity.type
_entity.pdbx_description
1 polymer ?
#
loop_
_entity_poly.entity_id
_entity_poly.type
_entity_poly.pdbx_seq_one_letter_code
_entity_poly.pdbx_strand_id
1 'polypeptide(L)'
;MQQAQGALDAAQAAGADKYAANEFTAAQQALAHAHDAATQRDYRLALDRALDSRERAQNAAREAAARSAAERALDQAQKNLDVVVAKLDAAETAKVPARLLAAPRTSLDTVKTSLQEVRARFDKGEYLEVPAKATAATASLAAASEAIEAASAPPARRRR
;
A
#
# COMPACT_ATOMS: atom_id res chain seq x y z
N MET A 1 8.19 13.64 28.62
CA MET A 1 8.24 12.18 28.84
C MET A 1 6.94 11.51 28.43
N GLN A 2 5.80 11.71 29.10
CA GLN A 2 4.52 11.04 28.77
C GLN A 2 4.11 11.21 27.30
N GLN A 3 4.25 12.40 26.71
CA GLN A 3 3.91 12.63 25.30
C GLN A 3 4.84 11.86 24.33
N ALA A 4 6.13 11.72 24.67
CA ALA A 4 7.06 10.94 23.87
C ALA A 4 6.74 9.44 23.96
N GLN A 5 6.42 8.94 25.14
CA GLN A 5 5.98 7.56 25.32
C GLN A 5 4.69 7.28 24.52
N GLY A 6 3.68 8.14 24.63
CA GLY A 6 2.44 7.98 23.85
C GLY A 6 2.67 8.02 22.33
N ALA A 7 3.65 8.81 21.87
CA ALA A 7 4.02 8.81 20.45
C ALA A 7 4.73 7.51 20.03
N LEU A 8 5.58 6.93 20.89
CA LEU A 8 6.20 5.63 20.66
C LEU A 8 5.16 4.50 20.62
N ASP A 9 4.20 4.51 21.54
CA ASP A 9 3.13 3.52 21.56
C ASP A 9 2.27 3.60 20.29
N ALA A 10 1.96 4.81 19.83
CA ALA A 10 1.25 5.04 18.58
C ALA A 10 2.08 4.59 17.35
N ALA A 11 3.38 4.83 17.34
CA ALA A 11 4.28 4.38 16.28
C ALA A 11 4.35 2.85 16.21
N GLN A 12 4.45 2.19 17.37
CA GLN A 12 4.42 0.74 17.45
C GLN A 12 3.09 0.16 16.94
N ALA A 13 1.97 0.77 17.34
CA ALA A 13 0.64 0.36 16.85
C ALA A 13 0.49 0.54 15.32
N ALA A 14 1.20 1.51 14.73
CA ALA A 14 1.27 1.70 13.28
C ALA A 14 2.23 0.70 12.58
N GLY A 15 2.95 -0.14 13.32
CA GLY A 15 3.91 -1.09 12.79
C GLY A 15 5.28 -0.48 12.48
N ALA A 16 5.67 0.59 13.18
CA ALA A 16 6.95 1.27 12.94
C ALA A 16 8.15 0.36 13.23
N ASP A 17 8.04 -0.60 14.11
CA ASP A 17 9.03 -1.63 14.38
C ASP A 17 9.36 -2.47 13.13
N LYS A 18 8.38 -2.69 12.26
CA LYS A 18 8.53 -3.43 10.99
C LYS A 18 8.89 -2.51 9.82
N TYR A 19 8.21 -1.37 9.69
CA TYR A 19 8.22 -0.56 8.48
C TYR A 19 9.12 0.67 8.55
N ALA A 20 9.47 1.14 9.76
CA ALA A 20 10.31 2.31 10.02
C ALA A 20 11.27 2.06 11.20
N ALA A 21 11.88 0.88 11.27
CA ALA A 21 12.64 0.38 12.41
C ALA A 21 13.77 1.31 12.85
N ASN A 22 14.46 1.97 11.92
CA ASN A 22 15.58 2.87 12.24
C ASN A 22 15.10 4.10 13.02
N GLU A 23 14.08 4.79 12.52
CA GLU A 23 13.51 5.97 13.18
C GLU A 23 12.82 5.60 14.50
N PHE A 24 12.15 4.45 14.54
CA PHE A 24 11.52 3.95 15.76
C PHE A 24 12.55 3.63 16.85
N THR A 25 13.64 2.97 16.50
CA THR A 25 14.76 2.69 17.43
C THR A 25 15.42 3.98 17.90
N ALA A 26 15.65 4.93 17.01
CA ALA A 26 16.21 6.24 17.36
C ALA A 26 15.29 7.03 18.32
N ALA A 27 13.97 6.92 18.12
CA ALA A 27 12.99 7.51 19.03
C ALA A 27 13.04 6.88 20.43
N GLN A 28 13.16 5.55 20.53
CA GLN A 28 13.31 4.84 21.80
C GLN A 28 14.60 5.25 22.54
N GLN A 29 15.72 5.34 21.80
CA GLN A 29 17.01 5.79 22.37
C GLN A 29 16.93 7.22 22.87
N ALA A 30 16.29 8.12 22.12
CA ALA A 30 16.11 9.50 22.55
C ALA A 30 15.28 9.60 23.84
N LEU A 31 14.24 8.76 24.03
CA LEU A 31 13.49 8.70 25.28
C LEU A 31 14.32 8.17 26.44
N ALA A 32 15.14 7.14 26.20
CA ALA A 32 16.06 6.63 27.22
C ALA A 32 17.04 7.72 27.68
N HIS A 33 17.66 8.45 26.76
CA HIS A 33 18.52 9.59 27.07
C HIS A 33 17.79 10.71 27.82
N ALA A 34 16.49 10.92 27.50
CA ALA A 34 15.69 11.89 28.25
C ALA A 34 15.51 11.46 29.72
N HIS A 35 15.30 10.18 29.99
CA HIS A 35 15.20 9.65 31.34
C HIS A 35 16.54 9.77 32.10
N ASP A 36 17.66 9.45 31.44
CA ASP A 36 19.00 9.58 32.02
C ASP A 36 19.31 11.03 32.41
N ALA A 37 19.04 11.99 31.52
CA ALA A 37 19.22 13.42 31.80
C ALA A 37 18.34 13.88 32.98
N ALA A 38 17.11 13.40 33.07
CA ALA A 38 16.22 13.74 34.19
C ALA A 38 16.75 13.20 35.52
N THR A 39 17.35 12.01 35.56
CA THR A 39 17.98 11.44 36.78
C THR A 39 19.19 12.27 37.21
N GLN A 40 19.91 12.83 36.24
CA GLN A 40 21.05 13.75 36.48
C GLN A 40 20.60 15.18 36.80
N ARG A 41 19.28 15.44 36.87
CA ARG A 41 18.66 16.75 37.09
C ARG A 41 18.94 17.77 35.98
N ASP A 42 19.40 17.35 34.81
CA ASP A 42 19.49 18.21 33.62
C ASP A 42 18.14 18.22 32.91
N TYR A 43 17.21 18.99 33.45
CA TYR A 43 15.84 19.07 32.93
C TYR A 43 15.75 19.70 31.55
N ARG A 44 16.71 20.54 31.17
CA ARG A 44 16.76 21.14 29.85
C ARG A 44 17.09 20.07 28.80
N LEU A 45 18.16 19.30 29.02
CA LEU A 45 18.54 18.23 28.14
C LEU A 45 17.43 17.13 28.09
N ALA A 46 16.83 16.81 29.25
CA ALA A 46 15.74 15.86 29.34
C ALA A 46 14.54 16.29 28.47
N LEU A 47 14.19 17.57 28.49
CA LEU A 47 13.12 18.12 27.65
C LEU A 47 13.46 18.01 26.16
N ASP A 48 14.67 18.45 25.77
CA ASP A 48 15.13 18.42 24.38
C ASP A 48 15.11 16.99 23.82
N ARG A 49 15.59 16.00 24.59
CA ARG A 49 15.58 14.58 24.20
C ARG A 49 14.17 13.99 24.13
N ALA A 50 13.27 14.38 25.03
CA ALA A 50 11.88 13.95 24.98
C ALA A 50 11.12 14.52 23.76
N LEU A 51 11.43 15.76 23.36
CA LEU A 51 10.88 16.37 22.14
C LEU A 51 11.41 15.67 20.89
N ASP A 52 12.72 15.40 20.81
CA ASP A 52 13.35 14.64 19.71
C ASP A 52 12.72 13.23 19.60
N SER A 53 12.57 12.52 20.72
CA SER A 53 11.91 11.22 20.74
C SER A 53 10.48 11.27 20.17
N ARG A 54 9.69 12.26 20.62
CA ARG A 54 8.31 12.42 20.14
C ARG A 54 8.26 12.67 18.64
N GLU A 55 9.11 13.56 18.13
CA GLU A 55 9.16 13.90 16.70
C GLU A 55 9.53 12.68 15.86
N ARG A 56 10.59 11.95 16.25
CA ARG A 56 11.02 10.71 15.57
C ARG A 56 9.94 9.65 15.60
N ALA A 57 9.28 9.43 16.73
CA ALA A 57 8.20 8.47 16.84
C ALA A 57 7.01 8.84 15.92
N GLN A 58 6.66 10.12 15.82
CA GLN A 58 5.62 10.59 14.90
C GLN A 58 6.01 10.40 13.43
N ASN A 59 7.28 10.62 13.08
CA ASN A 59 7.80 10.37 11.75
C ASN A 59 7.75 8.87 11.41
N ALA A 60 8.23 8.03 12.31
CA ALA A 60 8.16 6.58 12.18
C ALA A 60 6.73 6.05 12.00
N ALA A 61 5.77 6.60 12.77
CA ALA A 61 4.36 6.25 12.63
C ALA A 61 3.79 6.60 11.25
N ARG A 62 4.12 7.80 10.74
CA ARG A 62 3.68 8.25 9.41
C ARG A 62 4.27 7.40 8.29
N GLU A 63 5.56 7.12 8.34
CA GLU A 63 6.24 6.26 7.38
C GLU A 63 5.67 4.85 7.38
N ALA A 64 5.51 4.25 8.57
CA ALA A 64 4.94 2.92 8.73
C ALA A 64 3.51 2.84 8.17
N ALA A 65 2.67 3.81 8.47
CA ALA A 65 1.30 3.87 7.97
C ALA A 65 1.26 3.99 6.43
N ALA A 66 2.09 4.86 5.84
CA ALA A 66 2.16 5.04 4.41
C ALA A 66 2.63 3.76 3.70
N ARG A 67 3.69 3.12 4.20
CA ARG A 67 4.23 1.88 3.64
C ARG A 67 3.24 0.72 3.76
N SER A 68 2.60 0.55 4.92
CA SER A 68 1.60 -0.49 5.13
C SER A 68 0.36 -0.30 4.24
N ALA A 69 -0.09 0.95 4.03
CA ALA A 69 -1.18 1.25 3.10
C ALA A 69 -0.79 0.94 1.65
N ALA A 70 0.42 1.30 1.24
CA ALA A 70 0.95 1.03 -0.08
C ALA A 70 1.08 -0.49 -0.35
N GLU A 71 1.61 -1.25 0.60
CA GLU A 71 1.73 -2.71 0.50
C GLU A 71 0.36 -3.36 0.31
N ARG A 72 -0.61 -3.00 1.16
CA ARG A 72 -1.98 -3.54 1.05
C ARG A 72 -2.65 -3.20 -0.28
N ALA A 73 -2.46 -1.99 -0.78
CA ALA A 73 -3.03 -1.56 -2.05
C ALA A 73 -2.43 -2.34 -3.23
N LEU A 74 -1.11 -2.57 -3.22
CA LEU A 74 -0.42 -3.39 -4.22
C LEU A 74 -0.90 -4.85 -4.18
N ASP A 75 -0.97 -5.45 -3.00
CA ASP A 75 -1.42 -6.83 -2.84
C ASP A 75 -2.86 -7.02 -3.33
N GLN A 76 -3.74 -6.05 -3.03
CA GLN A 76 -5.11 -6.10 -3.52
C GLN A 76 -5.19 -5.96 -5.04
N ALA A 77 -4.42 -5.02 -5.61
CA ALA A 77 -4.38 -4.83 -7.07
C ALA A 77 -3.83 -6.08 -7.78
N GLN A 78 -2.81 -6.74 -7.21
CA GLN A 78 -2.26 -7.98 -7.75
C GLN A 78 -3.29 -9.12 -7.72
N LYS A 79 -3.99 -9.31 -6.60
CA LYS A 79 -5.05 -10.31 -6.49
C LYS A 79 -6.16 -10.07 -7.51
N ASN A 80 -6.56 -8.82 -7.70
CA ASN A 80 -7.57 -8.46 -8.70
C ASN A 80 -7.07 -8.75 -10.12
N LEU A 81 -5.80 -8.47 -10.42
CA LEU A 81 -5.19 -8.80 -11.71
C LEU A 81 -5.25 -10.32 -11.97
N ASP A 82 -4.85 -11.12 -10.99
CA ASP A 82 -4.83 -12.59 -11.13
C ASP A 82 -6.25 -13.14 -11.40
N VAL A 83 -7.27 -12.59 -10.73
CA VAL A 83 -8.68 -12.96 -10.97
C VAL A 83 -9.10 -12.61 -12.40
N VAL A 84 -8.75 -11.42 -12.91
CA VAL A 84 -9.18 -11.01 -14.26
C VAL A 84 -8.41 -11.77 -15.34
N VAL A 85 -7.15 -12.09 -15.11
CA VAL A 85 -6.36 -12.96 -16.00
C VAL A 85 -7.03 -14.35 -16.08
N ALA A 86 -7.38 -14.96 -14.95
CA ALA A 86 -8.06 -16.25 -14.94
C ALA A 86 -9.41 -16.22 -15.66
N LYS A 87 -10.17 -15.11 -15.54
CA LYS A 87 -11.43 -14.93 -16.32
C LYS A 87 -11.18 -14.85 -17.81
N LEU A 88 -10.13 -14.14 -18.24
CA LEU A 88 -9.75 -14.05 -19.66
C LEU A 88 -9.38 -15.43 -20.22
N ASP A 89 -8.55 -16.18 -19.51
CA ASP A 89 -8.13 -17.54 -19.89
C ASP A 89 -9.35 -18.49 -19.99
N ALA A 90 -10.29 -18.39 -19.06
CA ALA A 90 -11.53 -19.16 -19.11
C ALA A 90 -12.39 -18.79 -20.33
N ALA A 91 -12.51 -17.50 -20.66
CA ALA A 91 -13.24 -17.03 -21.83
C ALA A 91 -12.59 -17.52 -23.14
N GLU A 92 -11.26 -17.55 -23.21
CA GLU A 92 -10.52 -18.11 -24.34
C GLU A 92 -10.75 -19.62 -24.49
N THR A 93 -10.70 -20.36 -23.38
CA THR A 93 -10.98 -21.79 -23.34
C THR A 93 -12.42 -22.10 -23.80
N ALA A 94 -13.36 -21.23 -23.43
CA ALA A 94 -14.75 -21.29 -23.87
C ALA A 94 -14.95 -20.85 -25.34
N LYS A 95 -13.86 -20.54 -26.07
CA LYS A 95 -13.86 -20.12 -27.48
C LYS A 95 -14.67 -18.85 -27.75
N VAL A 96 -14.71 -17.92 -26.80
CA VAL A 96 -15.26 -16.59 -27.03
C VAL A 96 -14.50 -15.93 -28.19
N PRO A 97 -15.18 -15.27 -29.15
CA PRO A 97 -14.52 -14.69 -30.32
C PRO A 97 -13.40 -13.70 -29.90
N ALA A 98 -12.19 -13.90 -30.42
CA ALA A 98 -10.99 -13.12 -30.06
C ALA A 98 -11.19 -11.60 -30.24
N ARG A 99 -12.02 -11.19 -31.22
CA ARG A 99 -12.38 -9.77 -31.44
C ARG A 99 -13.06 -9.12 -30.23
N LEU A 100 -13.84 -9.89 -29.46
CA LEU A 100 -14.53 -9.38 -28.26
C LEU A 100 -13.60 -9.32 -27.05
N LEU A 101 -12.53 -10.10 -27.05
CA LEU A 101 -11.53 -10.14 -25.99
C LEU A 101 -10.33 -9.20 -26.25
N ALA A 102 -10.25 -8.58 -27.43
CA ALA A 102 -9.11 -7.73 -27.81
C ALA A 102 -8.96 -6.51 -26.87
N ALA A 103 -10.06 -5.80 -26.60
CA ALA A 103 -10.03 -4.63 -25.71
C ALA A 103 -9.67 -5.01 -24.26
N PRO A 104 -10.31 -6.03 -23.63
CA PRO A 104 -9.90 -6.50 -22.31
C PRO A 104 -8.42 -6.92 -22.23
N ARG A 105 -7.88 -7.60 -23.23
CA ARG A 105 -6.45 -7.98 -23.29
C ARG A 105 -5.55 -6.75 -23.24
N THR A 106 -5.81 -5.77 -24.11
CA THR A 106 -5.04 -4.52 -24.13
C THR A 106 -5.11 -3.79 -22.79
N SER A 107 -6.28 -3.74 -22.17
CA SER A 107 -6.45 -3.14 -20.84
C SER A 107 -5.63 -3.88 -19.79
N LEU A 108 -5.62 -5.23 -19.81
CA LEU A 108 -4.82 -6.03 -18.89
C LEU A 108 -3.31 -5.81 -19.07
N ASP A 109 -2.83 -5.71 -20.30
CA ASP A 109 -1.40 -5.46 -20.56
C ASP A 109 -1.00 -4.05 -20.08
N THR A 110 -1.86 -3.06 -20.27
CA THR A 110 -1.66 -1.71 -19.73
C THR A 110 -1.61 -1.73 -18.20
N VAL A 111 -2.53 -2.43 -17.56
CA VAL A 111 -2.56 -2.54 -16.08
C VAL A 111 -1.33 -3.28 -15.55
N LYS A 112 -0.89 -4.37 -16.19
CA LYS A 112 0.34 -5.07 -15.82
C LYS A 112 1.55 -4.13 -15.82
N THR A 113 1.71 -3.35 -16.89
CA THR A 113 2.79 -2.37 -17.00
C THR A 113 2.68 -1.30 -15.90
N SER A 114 1.49 -0.76 -15.68
CA SER A 114 1.25 0.23 -14.63
C SER A 114 1.56 -0.32 -13.23
N LEU A 115 1.17 -1.55 -12.91
CA LEU A 115 1.47 -2.18 -11.62
C LEU A 115 2.97 -2.44 -11.44
N GLN A 116 3.71 -2.77 -12.50
CA GLN A 116 5.18 -2.87 -12.45
C GLN A 116 5.82 -1.52 -12.12
N GLU A 117 5.35 -0.43 -12.72
CA GLU A 117 5.82 0.92 -12.40
C GLU A 117 5.49 1.32 -10.94
N VAL A 118 4.28 0.99 -10.48
CA VAL A 118 3.86 1.24 -9.10
C VAL A 118 4.73 0.44 -8.12
N ARG A 119 5.06 -0.81 -8.45
CA ARG A 119 5.96 -1.65 -7.65
C ARG A 119 7.36 -1.05 -7.58
N ALA A 120 7.90 -0.59 -8.71
CA ALA A 120 9.21 0.05 -8.75
C ALA A 120 9.27 1.33 -7.90
N ARG A 121 8.17 2.09 -7.80
CA ARG A 121 8.05 3.25 -6.90
C ARG A 121 8.03 2.82 -5.43
N PHE A 122 7.26 1.79 -5.11
CA PHE A 122 7.24 1.22 -3.76
C PHE A 122 8.65 0.79 -3.32
N ASP A 123 9.40 0.12 -4.19
CA ASP A 123 10.76 -0.35 -3.91
C ASP A 123 11.75 0.81 -3.73
N LYS A 124 11.46 1.99 -4.30
CA LYS A 124 12.22 3.24 -4.09
C LYS A 124 11.81 4.02 -2.83
N GLY A 125 10.79 3.56 -2.10
CA GLY A 125 10.29 4.25 -0.90
C GLY A 125 9.25 5.36 -1.18
N GLU A 126 8.75 5.48 -2.40
CA GLU A 126 7.75 6.47 -2.80
C GLU A 126 6.32 6.03 -2.44
N TYR A 127 6.06 5.76 -1.16
CA TYR A 127 4.84 5.10 -0.69
C TYR A 127 3.55 5.92 -0.88
N LEU A 128 3.62 7.25 -0.86
CA LEU A 128 2.45 8.11 -0.81
C LEU A 128 1.56 8.03 -2.07
N GLU A 129 2.18 7.85 -3.24
CA GLU A 129 1.44 7.77 -4.51
C GLU A 129 0.92 6.35 -4.84
N VAL A 130 1.49 5.33 -4.21
CA VAL A 130 1.20 3.93 -4.51
C VAL A 130 -0.29 3.57 -4.33
N PRO A 131 -0.97 3.93 -3.22
CA PRO A 131 -2.38 3.58 -3.03
C PRO A 131 -3.30 4.15 -4.12
N ALA A 132 -3.09 5.40 -4.52
CA ALA A 132 -3.90 6.04 -5.54
C ALA A 132 -3.74 5.35 -6.91
N LYS A 133 -2.50 5.05 -7.30
CA LYS A 133 -2.19 4.36 -8.56
C LYS A 133 -2.70 2.91 -8.57
N ALA A 134 -2.55 2.19 -7.46
CA ALA A 134 -3.06 0.82 -7.31
C ALA A 134 -4.60 0.79 -7.37
N THR A 135 -5.27 1.79 -6.79
CA THR A 135 -6.74 1.94 -6.88
C THR A 135 -7.18 2.20 -8.32
N ALA A 136 -6.48 3.06 -9.07
CA ALA A 136 -6.76 3.31 -10.48
C ALA A 136 -6.59 2.03 -11.31
N ALA A 137 -5.54 1.25 -11.07
CA ALA A 137 -5.33 -0.05 -11.70
C ALA A 137 -6.49 -1.02 -11.39
N THR A 138 -6.95 -1.08 -10.13
CA THR A 138 -8.09 -1.90 -9.71
C THR A 138 -9.39 -1.50 -10.43
N ALA A 139 -9.64 -0.21 -10.63
CA ALA A 139 -10.80 0.26 -11.38
C ALA A 139 -10.75 -0.18 -12.84
N SER A 140 -9.57 -0.10 -13.47
CA SER A 140 -9.36 -0.57 -14.85
C SER A 140 -9.55 -2.09 -14.97
N LEU A 141 -9.14 -2.86 -13.96
CA LEU A 141 -9.37 -4.32 -13.89
C LEU A 141 -10.85 -4.65 -13.74
N ALA A 142 -11.61 -3.90 -12.95
CA ALA A 142 -13.05 -4.09 -12.83
C ALA A 142 -13.75 -3.89 -14.17
N ALA A 143 -13.42 -2.82 -14.90
CA ALA A 143 -13.97 -2.59 -16.23
C ALA A 143 -13.59 -3.69 -17.24
N ALA A 144 -12.35 -4.19 -17.19
CA ALA A 144 -11.92 -5.30 -18.03
C ALA A 144 -12.68 -6.60 -17.67
N SER A 145 -12.91 -6.88 -16.39
CA SER A 145 -13.69 -8.01 -15.91
C SER A 145 -15.13 -7.99 -16.45
N GLU A 146 -15.80 -6.84 -16.35
CA GLU A 146 -17.15 -6.63 -16.87
C GLU A 146 -17.21 -6.84 -18.39
N ALA A 147 -16.21 -6.34 -19.12
CA ALA A 147 -16.12 -6.54 -20.57
C ALA A 147 -15.94 -8.01 -20.96
N ILE A 148 -15.15 -8.79 -20.22
CA ILE A 148 -14.97 -10.22 -20.43
C ILE A 148 -16.28 -10.96 -20.13
N GLU A 149 -16.97 -10.64 -19.05
CA GLU A 149 -18.26 -11.25 -18.70
C GLU A 149 -19.32 -10.95 -19.75
N ALA A 150 -19.41 -9.71 -20.22
CA ALA A 150 -20.32 -9.33 -21.30
C ALA A 150 -20.02 -10.04 -22.61
N ALA A 151 -18.72 -10.23 -22.94
CA ALA A 151 -18.30 -10.99 -24.12
C ALA A 151 -18.63 -12.49 -24.04
N SER A 152 -18.65 -13.03 -22.83
CA SER A 152 -18.91 -14.45 -22.55
C SER A 152 -20.42 -14.76 -22.39
N ALA A 153 -21.25 -13.73 -22.24
CA ALA A 153 -22.70 -13.91 -22.10
C ALA A 153 -23.32 -14.54 -23.34
N PRO A 154 -24.25 -15.50 -23.20
CA PRO A 154 -24.94 -16.05 -24.36
C PRO A 154 -25.77 -14.96 -25.06
N PRO A 155 -25.81 -14.96 -26.40
CA PRO A 155 -26.56 -13.96 -27.14
C PRO A 155 -28.03 -13.98 -26.69
N ALA A 156 -28.52 -12.78 -26.30
CA ALA A 156 -29.92 -12.63 -25.90
C ALA A 156 -30.81 -13.21 -27.00
N ARG A 157 -31.59 -14.27 -26.68
CA ARG A 157 -32.56 -14.86 -27.63
C ARG A 157 -33.51 -13.74 -28.07
N ARG A 158 -33.34 -13.25 -29.29
CA ARG A 158 -34.37 -12.41 -29.91
C ARG A 158 -35.66 -13.21 -29.92
N ARG A 159 -36.60 -12.90 -29.01
CA ARG A 159 -37.99 -13.35 -29.18
C ARG A 159 -38.49 -12.73 -30.47
N ARG A 160 -38.74 -13.60 -31.45
CA ARG A 160 -39.58 -13.27 -32.62
C ARG A 160 -41.04 -13.24 -32.21
#